data_0e5db42f1e33016859a597f495908d0f
#
_entry.id   0e5db42f1e33016859a597f495908d0f
#
_cell.length_a   1.000
_cell.length_b   1.000
_cell.length_c   1.000
_cell.angle_alpha   90.00
_cell.angle_beta   90.00
_cell.angle_gamma   90.00
#
_symmetry.space_group_name_H-M   'P 1'
#
loop_
_entity.id
_entity.type
_entity.pdbx_description
1 polymer ?
#
loop_
_entity_poly.entity_id
_entity_poly.type
_entity_poly.pdbx_seq_one_letter_code
_entity_poly.pdbx_strand_id
1 'polypeptide(L)'
;EISYSEILTIVLLYHRSPCKNFKYFYISYLQLYKAEFKMIPSYNRFIVLKARVLSYLVLLLEWYFTQAESTGISYIDATSLAACHPKRISRNKTFAGLAALGKTTKGWFFGLKLHLLINENREIQNLKLTKGNVDDRMPVPAMTYYPSTVW
;
A
#
# COMPACT_ATOMS: atom_id res chain seq x y z
N GLU A 1 -10.72 -18.65 -17.12
CA GLU A 1 -10.74 -17.79 -15.92
C GLU A 1 -9.41 -17.06 -15.82
N ILE A 2 -9.43 -15.77 -15.41
CA ILE A 2 -8.21 -14.99 -15.21
C ILE A 2 -7.40 -15.58 -14.06
N SER A 3 -6.08 -15.70 -14.22
CA SER A 3 -5.16 -16.20 -13.20
C SER A 3 -4.83 -15.16 -12.14
N TYR A 4 -4.32 -15.58 -10.98
CA TYR A 4 -3.87 -14.65 -9.92
C TYR A 4 -2.70 -13.79 -10.38
N SER A 5 -1.79 -14.33 -11.19
CA SER A 5 -0.68 -13.55 -11.76
C SER A 5 -1.17 -12.46 -12.70
N GLU A 6 -2.16 -12.73 -13.55
CA GLU A 6 -2.77 -11.70 -14.41
C GLU A 6 -3.48 -10.61 -13.59
N ILE A 7 -4.18 -10.99 -12.50
CA ILE A 7 -4.81 -10.01 -11.60
C ILE A 7 -3.74 -9.11 -10.94
N LEU A 8 -2.66 -9.70 -10.43
CA LEU A 8 -1.53 -8.95 -9.86
C LEU A 8 -0.90 -8.01 -10.88
N THR A 9 -0.66 -8.52 -12.09
CA THR A 9 -0.11 -7.71 -13.19
C THR A 9 -0.98 -6.50 -13.49
N ILE A 10 -2.30 -6.68 -13.57
CA ILE A 10 -3.25 -5.57 -13.81
C ILE A 10 -3.20 -4.54 -12.66
N VAL A 11 -3.14 -5.00 -11.40
CA VAL A 11 -3.05 -4.11 -10.24
C VAL A 11 -1.76 -3.30 -10.27
N LEU A 12 -0.62 -3.94 -10.51
CA LEU A 12 0.68 -3.26 -10.59
C LEU A 12 0.76 -2.32 -11.79
N LEU A 13 0.22 -2.73 -12.94
CA LEU A 13 0.17 -1.90 -14.16
C LEU A 13 -0.64 -0.61 -13.93
N TYR A 14 -1.72 -0.67 -13.16
CA TYR A 14 -2.46 0.53 -12.77
C TYR A 14 -1.56 1.55 -12.06
N HIS A 15 -0.75 1.12 -11.09
CA HIS A 15 0.13 2.02 -10.35
C HIS A 15 1.28 2.60 -11.18
N ARG A 16 1.63 1.94 -12.28
CA ARG A 16 2.60 2.47 -13.25
C ARG A 16 1.96 3.33 -14.36
N SER A 17 0.65 3.27 -14.51
CA SER A 17 -0.07 4.03 -15.53
C SER A 17 -0.24 5.49 -15.11
N PRO A 18 -0.45 6.41 -16.08
CA PRO A 18 -0.76 7.81 -15.78
C PRO A 18 -2.20 8.02 -15.29
N CYS A 19 -2.99 6.95 -15.16
CA CYS A 19 -4.41 7.02 -14.86
C CYS A 19 -4.66 7.29 -13.37
N LYS A 20 -5.37 8.36 -13.05
CA LYS A 20 -5.74 8.70 -11.66
C LYS A 20 -6.92 7.89 -11.11
N ASN A 21 -7.69 7.25 -11.99
CA ASN A 21 -8.91 6.53 -11.62
C ASN A 21 -8.83 5.09 -12.12
N PHE A 22 -8.99 4.11 -11.21
CA PHE A 22 -8.89 2.70 -11.54
C PHE A 22 -9.95 2.24 -12.54
N LYS A 23 -11.17 2.74 -12.46
CA LYS A 23 -12.24 2.37 -13.41
C LYS A 23 -11.91 2.82 -14.82
N TYR A 24 -11.41 4.05 -14.99
CA TYR A 24 -10.96 4.56 -16.29
C TYR A 24 -9.78 3.75 -16.82
N PHE A 25 -8.78 3.47 -15.96
CA PHE A 25 -7.69 2.59 -16.32
C PHE A 25 -8.19 1.25 -16.85
N TYR A 26 -9.07 0.59 -16.12
CA TYR A 26 -9.55 -0.75 -16.44
C TYR A 26 -10.36 -0.81 -17.75
N ILE A 27 -11.25 0.16 -17.96
CA ILE A 27 -12.16 0.18 -19.12
C ILE A 27 -11.47 0.69 -20.38
N SER A 28 -10.54 1.66 -20.25
CA SER A 28 -9.95 2.35 -21.41
C SER A 28 -8.47 2.00 -21.60
N TYR A 29 -7.63 2.26 -20.61
CA TYR A 29 -6.18 2.11 -20.74
C TYR A 29 -5.74 0.66 -20.84
N LEU A 30 -6.32 -0.23 -20.03
CA LEU A 30 -6.00 -1.67 -20.04
C LEU A 30 -6.31 -2.33 -21.39
N GLN A 31 -7.22 -1.76 -22.19
CA GLN A 31 -7.56 -2.30 -23.51
C GLN A 31 -6.36 -2.26 -24.48
N LEU A 32 -5.40 -1.36 -24.27
CA LEU A 32 -4.16 -1.32 -25.05
C LEU A 32 -3.31 -2.59 -24.88
N TYR A 33 -3.47 -3.28 -23.76
CA TYR A 33 -2.74 -4.49 -23.40
C TYR A 33 -3.61 -5.76 -23.45
N LYS A 34 -4.80 -5.66 -24.06
CA LYS A 34 -5.77 -6.76 -24.04
C LYS A 34 -5.21 -8.06 -24.63
N ALA A 35 -4.34 -7.97 -25.62
CA ALA A 35 -3.70 -9.12 -26.26
C ALA A 35 -2.79 -9.92 -25.33
N GLU A 36 -2.26 -9.29 -24.27
CA GLU A 36 -1.36 -9.92 -23.30
C GLU A 36 -2.11 -10.78 -22.26
N PHE A 37 -3.43 -10.70 -22.22
CA PHE A 37 -4.26 -11.41 -21.25
C PHE A 37 -5.18 -12.40 -21.97
N LYS A 38 -5.25 -13.63 -21.46
CA LYS A 38 -6.17 -14.65 -22.04
C LYS A 38 -7.63 -14.20 -22.01
N MET A 39 -8.03 -13.57 -20.91
CA MET A 39 -9.39 -13.07 -20.74
C MET A 39 -9.43 -11.99 -19.67
N ILE A 40 -9.92 -10.82 -20.04
CA ILE A 40 -10.17 -9.73 -19.08
C ILE A 40 -11.65 -9.80 -18.68
N PRO A 41 -11.96 -10.04 -17.38
CA PRO A 41 -13.34 -10.09 -16.91
C PRO A 41 -13.99 -8.70 -16.93
N SER A 42 -15.30 -8.63 -16.67
CA SER A 42 -15.96 -7.35 -16.47
C SER A 42 -15.37 -6.60 -15.29
N TYR A 43 -15.43 -5.27 -15.30
CA TYR A 43 -14.91 -4.43 -14.21
C TYR A 43 -15.44 -4.84 -12.83
N ASN A 44 -16.75 -5.07 -12.71
CA ASN A 44 -17.37 -5.45 -11.44
C ASN A 44 -16.84 -6.81 -10.94
N ARG A 45 -16.67 -7.77 -11.83
CA ARG A 45 -16.08 -9.09 -11.51
C ARG A 45 -14.62 -8.93 -11.06
N PHE A 46 -13.85 -8.10 -11.76
CA PHE A 46 -12.46 -7.84 -11.39
C PHE A 46 -12.32 -7.21 -10.00
N ILE A 47 -13.19 -6.27 -9.63
CA ILE A 47 -13.19 -5.65 -8.29
C ILE A 47 -13.35 -6.70 -7.18
N VAL A 48 -14.17 -7.72 -7.41
CA VAL A 48 -14.30 -8.84 -6.45
C VAL A 48 -13.05 -9.69 -6.43
N LEU A 49 -12.49 -10.01 -7.61
CA LEU A 49 -11.33 -10.90 -7.73
C LEU A 49 -10.05 -10.27 -7.18
N LYS A 50 -9.84 -8.96 -7.34
CA LYS A 50 -8.62 -8.29 -6.87
C LYS A 50 -8.41 -8.40 -5.35
N ALA A 51 -9.48 -8.55 -4.57
CA ALA A 51 -9.35 -8.75 -3.14
C ALA A 51 -8.64 -10.07 -2.78
N ARG A 52 -8.73 -11.08 -3.66
CA ARG A 52 -8.13 -12.40 -3.47
C ARG A 52 -6.61 -12.39 -3.59
N VAL A 53 -6.04 -11.37 -4.23
CA VAL A 53 -4.58 -11.27 -4.43
C VAL A 53 -3.88 -10.39 -3.38
N LEU A 54 -4.60 -9.89 -2.38
CA LEU A 54 -4.01 -9.05 -1.34
C LEU A 54 -2.90 -9.78 -0.57
N SER A 55 -3.10 -11.05 -0.22
CA SER A 55 -2.09 -11.87 0.45
C SER A 55 -0.81 -12.03 -0.39
N TYR A 56 -0.94 -12.19 -1.69
CA TYR A 56 0.23 -12.27 -2.58
C TYR A 56 0.97 -10.94 -2.69
N LEU A 57 0.27 -9.79 -2.62
CA LEU A 57 0.92 -8.48 -2.55
C LEU A 57 1.69 -8.30 -1.24
N VAL A 58 1.15 -8.80 -0.12
CA VAL A 58 1.87 -8.79 1.16
C VAL A 58 3.11 -9.66 1.10
N LEU A 59 3.01 -10.89 0.58
CA LEU A 59 4.17 -11.78 0.39
C LEU A 59 5.23 -11.16 -0.53
N LEU A 60 4.81 -10.49 -1.61
CA LEU A 60 5.74 -9.77 -2.50
C LEU A 60 6.45 -8.64 -1.75
N LEU A 61 5.74 -7.90 -0.90
CA LEU A 61 6.31 -6.83 -0.09
C LEU A 61 7.30 -7.38 0.94
N GLU A 62 6.96 -8.46 1.63
CA GLU A 62 7.86 -9.15 2.58
C GLU A 62 9.11 -9.67 1.87
N TRP A 63 8.95 -10.23 0.67
CA TRP A 63 10.10 -10.63 -0.14
C TRP A 63 11.03 -9.44 -0.46
N TYR A 64 10.48 -8.27 -0.81
CA TYR A 64 11.30 -7.07 -1.01
C TYR A 64 12.09 -6.68 0.25
N PHE A 65 11.51 -6.82 1.43
CA PHE A 65 12.21 -6.55 2.68
C PHE A 65 13.42 -7.48 2.89
N THR A 66 13.31 -8.74 2.45
CA THR A 66 14.45 -9.69 2.55
C THR A 66 15.57 -9.42 1.56
N GLN A 67 15.29 -8.67 0.48
CA GLN A 67 16.30 -8.31 -0.53
C GLN A 67 17.08 -7.05 -0.15
N ALA A 68 16.58 -6.25 0.79
CA ALA A 68 17.21 -5.01 1.19
C ALA A 68 18.48 -5.29 2.01
N GLU A 69 19.62 -4.79 1.55
CA GLU A 69 20.89 -4.97 2.24
C GLU A 69 20.98 -4.07 3.49
N SER A 70 21.66 -4.57 4.53
CA SER A 70 21.97 -3.75 5.71
C SER A 70 23.28 -2.99 5.45
N THR A 71 23.17 -1.70 5.17
CA THR A 71 24.32 -0.81 4.93
C THR A 71 24.84 -0.17 6.22
N GLY A 72 24.18 -0.44 7.37
CA GLY A 72 24.48 0.18 8.67
C GLY A 72 23.78 1.51 8.88
N ILE A 73 23.24 2.15 7.84
CA ILE A 73 22.49 3.39 7.91
C ILE A 73 21.08 3.16 7.34
N SER A 74 20.07 3.55 8.10
CA SER A 74 18.67 3.47 7.66
C SER A 74 17.96 4.79 7.95
N TYR A 75 17.05 5.15 7.06
CA TYR A 75 16.22 6.34 7.16
C TYR A 75 14.78 5.91 7.42
N ILE A 76 14.16 6.54 8.41
CA ILE A 76 12.74 6.34 8.71
C ILE A 76 11.98 7.64 8.54
N ASP A 77 10.83 7.56 7.89
CA ASP A 77 9.90 8.69 7.76
C ASP A 77 8.46 8.22 7.90
N ALA A 78 7.59 9.17 8.27
CA ALA A 78 6.16 8.91 8.45
C ALA A 78 5.33 9.85 7.59
N THR A 79 4.48 9.27 6.75
CA THR A 79 3.57 10.01 5.87
C THR A 79 2.12 9.79 6.29
N SER A 80 1.35 10.88 6.38
CA SER A 80 -0.09 10.80 6.67
C SER A 80 -0.89 10.35 5.45
N LEU A 81 -1.73 9.33 5.63
CA LEU A 81 -2.68 8.82 4.65
C LEU A 81 -4.09 9.23 5.08
N ALA A 82 -4.57 10.34 4.55
CA ALA A 82 -5.91 10.84 4.87
C ALA A 82 -6.99 9.93 4.24
N ALA A 83 -7.88 9.39 5.09
CA ALA A 83 -9.00 8.57 4.66
C ALA A 83 -10.18 9.42 4.18
N CYS A 84 -10.46 10.53 4.87
CA CYS A 84 -11.48 11.48 4.46
C CYS A 84 -11.24 12.85 5.13
N HIS A 85 -11.95 13.86 4.63
CA HIS A 85 -11.97 15.18 5.28
C HIS A 85 -12.59 15.08 6.69
N PRO A 86 -12.06 15.78 7.72
CA PRO A 86 -12.55 15.69 9.11
C PRO A 86 -14.06 15.86 9.28
N LYS A 87 -14.70 16.71 8.49
CA LYS A 87 -16.16 16.90 8.50
C LYS A 87 -16.97 15.66 8.07
N ARG A 88 -16.31 14.63 7.50
CA ARG A 88 -16.94 13.41 7.01
C ARG A 88 -16.67 12.18 7.88
N ILE A 89 -16.02 12.34 9.02
CA ILE A 89 -15.62 11.21 9.89
C ILE A 89 -16.85 10.37 10.29
N SER A 90 -17.93 11.02 10.73
CA SER A 90 -19.16 10.35 11.17
C SER A 90 -19.83 9.50 10.08
N ARG A 91 -19.60 9.83 8.81
CA ARG A 91 -20.14 9.11 7.64
C ARG A 91 -19.19 8.06 7.08
N ASN A 92 -17.92 8.05 7.51
CA ASN A 92 -16.92 7.12 7.00
C ASN A 92 -16.98 5.79 7.76
N LYS A 93 -17.76 4.85 7.25
CA LYS A 93 -17.87 3.50 7.82
C LYS A 93 -16.67 2.61 7.48
N THR A 94 -16.02 2.84 6.36
CA THR A 94 -14.93 1.99 5.84
C THR A 94 -13.70 1.96 6.75
N PHE A 95 -13.35 3.11 7.32
CA PHE A 95 -12.17 3.25 8.20
C PHE A 95 -12.56 3.42 9.68
N ALA A 96 -13.83 3.17 10.03
CA ALA A 96 -14.28 3.20 11.42
C ALA A 96 -13.48 2.17 12.25
N GLY A 97 -12.91 2.61 13.36
CA GLY A 97 -12.06 1.76 14.22
C GLY A 97 -10.63 1.52 13.72
N LEU A 98 -10.39 1.66 12.40
CA LEU A 98 -9.06 1.49 11.80
C LEU A 98 -8.26 2.80 11.77
N ALA A 99 -8.90 3.90 11.39
CA ALA A 99 -8.29 5.23 11.33
C ALA A 99 -8.57 6.05 12.59
N ALA A 100 -7.75 7.09 12.83
CA ALA A 100 -7.93 8.05 13.90
C ALA A 100 -7.65 9.48 13.44
N LEU A 101 -8.13 10.45 14.21
CA LEU A 101 -7.83 11.86 14.00
C LEU A 101 -6.41 12.14 14.48
N GLY A 102 -5.54 12.55 13.58
CA GLY A 102 -4.17 12.94 13.86
C GLY A 102 -3.89 14.39 13.47
N LYS A 103 -2.75 14.91 13.89
CA LYS A 103 -2.28 16.25 13.56
C LYS A 103 -0.91 16.18 12.89
N THR A 104 -0.73 16.94 11.83
CA THR A 104 0.55 17.17 11.17
C THR A 104 0.84 18.67 11.14
N THR A 105 2.02 19.06 10.65
CA THR A 105 2.35 20.46 10.37
C THR A 105 1.36 21.13 9.39
N LYS A 106 0.73 20.34 8.53
CA LYS A 106 -0.29 20.80 7.56
C LYS A 106 -1.70 20.92 8.16
N GLY A 107 -1.90 20.46 9.40
CA GLY A 107 -3.20 20.52 10.09
C GLY A 107 -3.75 19.15 10.52
N TRP A 108 -5.03 19.12 10.83
CA TRP A 108 -5.74 17.92 11.26
C TRP A 108 -6.13 17.04 10.06
N PHE A 109 -5.97 15.73 10.21
CA PHE A 109 -6.43 14.73 9.25
C PHE A 109 -7.05 13.55 9.98
N PHE A 110 -7.99 12.86 9.33
CA PHE A 110 -8.51 11.57 9.77
C PHE A 110 -7.99 10.48 8.85
N GLY A 111 -7.23 9.54 9.39
CA GLY A 111 -6.59 8.53 8.57
C GLY A 111 -5.60 7.64 9.32
N LEU A 112 -4.63 7.16 8.57
CA LEU A 112 -3.52 6.32 9.01
C LEU A 112 -2.20 7.08 8.80
N LYS A 113 -1.13 6.60 9.42
CA LYS A 113 0.25 6.97 9.09
C LYS A 113 0.97 5.77 8.50
N LEU A 114 1.66 5.99 7.41
CA LEU A 114 2.58 5.04 6.81
C LEU A 114 3.99 5.39 7.27
N HIS A 115 4.60 4.50 8.03
CA HIS A 115 6.00 4.57 8.40
C HIS A 115 6.79 3.71 7.44
N LEU A 116 7.87 4.25 6.88
CA LEU A 116 8.71 3.59 5.91
C LEU A 116 10.15 3.62 6.40
N LEU A 117 10.82 2.47 6.42
CA LEU A 117 12.24 2.32 6.69
C LEU A 117 12.93 1.94 5.39
N ILE A 118 13.94 2.72 5.01
CA ILE A 118 14.74 2.49 3.80
C ILE A 118 16.25 2.56 4.14
N ASN A 119 17.08 1.88 3.36
CA ASN A 119 18.53 2.03 3.43
C ASN A 119 19.06 3.16 2.53
N GLU A 120 20.38 3.33 2.47
CA GLU A 120 21.04 4.32 1.61
C GLU A 120 20.82 4.05 0.11
N ASN A 121 20.63 2.79 -0.28
CA ASN A 121 20.33 2.36 -1.64
C ASN A 121 18.87 2.61 -2.04
N ARG A 122 18.06 3.19 -1.13
CA ARG A 122 16.60 3.40 -1.29
C ARG A 122 15.79 2.10 -1.37
N GLU A 123 16.32 1.01 -0.84
CA GLU A 123 15.61 -0.25 -0.73
C GLU A 123 14.72 -0.23 0.51
N ILE A 124 13.50 -0.72 0.38
CA ILE A 124 12.54 -0.76 1.49
C ILE A 124 12.92 -1.91 2.42
N GLN A 125 13.30 -1.57 3.64
CA GLN A 125 13.66 -2.54 4.67
C GLN A 125 12.47 -2.93 5.54
N ASN A 126 11.56 -2.00 5.80
CA ASN A 126 10.36 -2.26 6.60
C ASN A 126 9.26 -1.22 6.33
N LEU A 127 8.02 -1.61 6.60
CA LEU A 127 6.86 -0.76 6.45
C LEU A 127 5.86 -1.03 7.59
N LYS A 128 5.30 0.02 8.17
CA LYS A 128 4.26 -0.11 9.20
C LYS A 128 3.14 0.90 9.01
N LEU A 129 1.91 0.44 9.14
CA LEU A 129 0.73 1.29 9.19
C LEU A 129 0.27 1.46 10.64
N THR A 130 0.03 2.70 11.05
CA THR A 130 -0.53 3.03 12.36
C THR A 130 -1.75 3.94 12.23
N LYS A 131 -2.53 4.07 13.29
CA LYS A 131 -3.60 5.07 13.36
C LYS A 131 -2.99 6.47 13.31
N GLY A 132 -3.71 7.45 12.75
CA GLY A 132 -3.24 8.81 12.54
C GLY A 132 -2.80 9.55 13.82
N ASN A 133 -3.28 9.15 14.99
CA ASN A 133 -2.91 9.75 16.29
C ASN A 133 -1.68 9.14 16.96
N VAL A 134 -1.06 8.12 16.37
CA VAL A 134 0.15 7.50 16.92
C VAL A 134 1.36 8.42 16.68
N ASP A 135 2.22 8.58 17.69
CA ASP A 135 3.49 9.32 17.55
C ASP A 135 4.42 8.60 16.57
N ASP A 136 5.13 9.37 15.72
CA ASP A 136 5.97 8.83 14.66
C ASP A 136 7.17 8.02 15.18
N ARG A 137 7.57 8.25 16.43
CA ARG A 137 8.66 7.54 17.12
C ARG A 137 8.23 6.18 17.68
N MET A 138 6.96 6.01 17.97
CA MET A 138 6.46 4.77 18.61
C MET A 138 6.72 3.48 17.80
N PRO A 139 6.58 3.47 16.46
CA PRO A 139 6.86 2.27 15.67
C PRO A 139 8.35 1.97 15.48
N VAL A 140 9.24 2.97 15.68
CA VAL A 140 10.67 2.88 15.34
C VAL A 140 11.34 1.65 15.96
N PRO A 141 11.26 1.37 17.27
CA PRO A 141 11.93 0.22 17.86
C PRO A 141 11.52 -1.12 17.23
N ALA A 142 10.22 -1.26 16.91
CA ALA A 142 9.70 -2.48 16.29
C ALA A 142 10.05 -2.61 14.81
N MET A 143 10.39 -1.51 14.14
CA MET A 143 10.76 -1.49 12.72
C MET A 143 12.26 -1.65 12.50
N THR A 144 13.08 -1.21 13.45
CA THR A 144 14.54 -1.31 13.40
C THR A 144 15.07 -2.60 14.00
N TYR A 145 14.26 -3.31 14.77
CA TYR A 145 14.63 -4.64 15.25
C TYR A 145 14.54 -5.64 14.09
N TYR A 146 15.66 -5.87 13.42
CA TYR A 146 15.82 -7.04 12.56
C TYR A 146 15.99 -8.26 13.47
N PRO A 147 15.11 -9.23 13.47
CA PRO A 147 15.49 -10.55 13.92
C PRO A 147 16.55 -11.02 12.92
N SER A 148 17.83 -10.84 13.27
CA SER A 148 18.91 -11.58 12.64
C SER A 148 18.49 -13.05 12.70
N THR A 149 18.26 -13.62 11.50
CA THR A 149 18.04 -15.04 11.28
C THR A 149 16.74 -15.65 11.87
N VAL A 150 15.75 -15.77 11.01
CA VAL A 150 14.94 -16.98 11.03
C VAL A 150 15.55 -17.91 9.98
N TRP A 151 16.16 -18.99 10.49
CA TRP A 151 16.60 -20.17 9.71
C TRP A 151 15.38 -21.00 9.32
#